data_9b11dcf7db1fc3c74d8a4b88e623527f
#
_entry.id   9b11dcf7db1fc3c74d8a4b88e623527f
#
_cell.length_a   1.000
_cell.length_b   1.000
_cell.length_c   1.000
_cell.angle_alpha   90.00
_cell.angle_beta   90.00
_cell.angle_gamma   90.00
#
_symmetry.space_group_name_H-M   'P 1'
#
loop_
_entity.id
_entity.type
_entity.pdbx_description
1 polymer ?
#
loop_
_entity_poly.entity_id
_entity_poly.type
_entity_poly.pdbx_seq_one_letter_code
_entity_poly.pdbx_strand_id
1 'polypeptide(L)'
;ILMHSKREIIIDTSVYGMGRGAGNLCTELLTQYINENIESKYDLLPVLECIDEYIMPIFLRHPWGYSVPYYLAAVNGCHPNYATYLVNRQTLRVRDINSVIKSIPADKKPLYDEKLIRALYSEYLAHRVDDRAALQSLAHLCAGRRVLILAPGKSLVTCREKIEAFIRDCNPVVFGVNHIPMPCYRCDRVFVSNLKRFKNLDEVLYKMKDKFVCTSNVLTDKDLCVLNYSGYLNENDAISDNAGLMLINILKKAGVTDFALAGYDGFDSAGVKNYYDDKLLGGIEYEKQTAMNSAIVE
;
A
#
# COMPACT_ATOMS: atom_id res chain seq x y z
N ILE A 1 -21.92 -32.00 -11.53
CA ILE A 1 -22.08 -31.73 -12.98
C ILE A 1 -21.41 -32.85 -13.78
N LEU A 2 -20.11 -33.15 -13.56
CA LEU A 2 -19.38 -34.17 -14.31
C LEU A 2 -20.08 -35.55 -14.33
N MET A 3 -20.52 -35.99 -13.15
CA MET A 3 -21.17 -37.32 -12.99
C MET A 3 -22.57 -37.44 -13.60
N HIS A 4 -23.23 -36.33 -13.89
CA HIS A 4 -24.61 -36.32 -14.34
C HIS A 4 -24.85 -35.72 -15.72
N SER A 5 -23.78 -35.26 -16.39
CA SER A 5 -23.89 -34.72 -17.73
C SER A 5 -23.95 -35.83 -18.76
N LYS A 6 -24.95 -35.74 -19.68
CA LYS A 6 -25.02 -36.59 -20.87
C LYS A 6 -24.29 -36.02 -22.08
N ARG A 7 -23.61 -34.87 -21.89
CA ARG A 7 -22.84 -34.20 -22.93
C ARG A 7 -21.36 -34.44 -22.69
N GLU A 8 -20.60 -34.41 -23.75
CA GLU A 8 -19.13 -34.25 -23.65
C GLU A 8 -18.82 -32.94 -22.97
N ILE A 9 -17.90 -32.98 -21.99
CA ILE A 9 -17.48 -31.82 -21.21
C ILE A 9 -16.01 -31.63 -21.38
N ILE A 10 -15.62 -30.44 -21.80
CA ILE A 10 -14.22 -29.97 -21.80
C ILE A 10 -14.08 -29.02 -20.61
N ILE A 11 -13.06 -29.23 -19.79
CA ILE A 11 -12.79 -28.42 -18.60
C ILE A 11 -11.39 -27.85 -18.71
N ASP A 12 -11.31 -26.53 -18.76
CA ASP A 12 -10.06 -25.82 -18.68
C ASP A 12 -9.63 -25.64 -17.23
N THR A 13 -8.36 -25.94 -16.96
CA THR A 13 -7.76 -25.83 -15.64
C THR A 13 -6.37 -25.19 -15.73
N SER A 14 -5.82 -24.78 -14.62
CA SER A 14 -4.43 -24.35 -14.54
C SER A 14 -3.75 -24.94 -13.30
N VAL A 15 -2.47 -25.20 -13.42
CA VAL A 15 -1.64 -25.73 -12.35
C VAL A 15 -1.64 -24.70 -11.19
N TYR A 16 -1.88 -25.18 -9.97
CA TYR A 16 -2.00 -24.36 -8.76
C TYR A 16 -3.04 -23.23 -8.88
N GLY A 17 -4.07 -23.41 -9.75
CA GLY A 17 -5.09 -22.43 -10.00
C GLY A 17 -4.59 -21.10 -10.56
N MET A 18 -3.42 -21.09 -11.23
CA MET A 18 -2.81 -19.87 -11.75
C MET A 18 -3.76 -19.14 -12.69
N GLY A 19 -4.06 -17.88 -12.38
CA GLY A 19 -4.99 -17.07 -13.17
C GLY A 19 -5.20 -15.69 -12.57
N ARG A 20 -5.89 -14.83 -13.32
CA ARG A 20 -6.23 -13.48 -12.87
C ARG A 20 -7.32 -13.51 -11.79
N GLY A 21 -7.26 -12.51 -10.89
CA GLY A 21 -8.29 -12.35 -9.87
C GLY A 21 -8.32 -13.50 -8.87
N ALA A 22 -9.46 -14.17 -8.75
CA ALA A 22 -9.66 -15.29 -7.82
C ALA A 22 -8.96 -16.59 -8.24
N GLY A 23 -8.28 -16.62 -9.37
CA GLY A 23 -7.64 -17.81 -9.92
C GLY A 23 -8.59 -18.67 -10.74
N ASN A 24 -8.06 -19.80 -11.20
CA ASN A 24 -8.76 -20.80 -11.99
C ASN A 24 -8.99 -22.08 -11.18
N LEU A 25 -9.69 -23.05 -11.77
CA LEU A 25 -9.80 -24.39 -11.22
C LEU A 25 -8.39 -25.05 -11.22
N CYS A 26 -7.99 -25.57 -10.06
CA CYS A 26 -6.68 -26.22 -9.92
C CYS A 26 -6.66 -27.57 -10.64
N THR A 27 -5.68 -27.77 -11.53
CA THR A 27 -5.48 -28.99 -12.28
C THR A 27 -5.30 -30.18 -11.35
N GLU A 28 -4.45 -30.07 -10.35
CA GLU A 28 -4.15 -31.11 -9.36
C GLU A 28 -5.39 -31.55 -8.59
N LEU A 29 -6.25 -30.60 -8.17
CA LEU A 29 -7.48 -30.91 -7.44
C LEU A 29 -8.53 -31.62 -8.33
N LEU A 30 -8.69 -31.15 -9.57
CA LEU A 30 -9.59 -31.81 -10.51
C LEU A 30 -9.10 -33.20 -10.89
N THR A 31 -7.80 -33.37 -11.15
CA THR A 31 -7.19 -34.66 -11.49
C THR A 31 -7.34 -35.65 -10.33
N GLN A 32 -7.09 -35.23 -9.09
CA GLN A 32 -7.33 -36.05 -7.91
C GLN A 32 -8.80 -36.50 -7.82
N TYR A 33 -9.75 -35.55 -8.01
CA TYR A 33 -11.16 -35.86 -8.02
C TYR A 33 -11.52 -36.91 -9.09
N ILE A 34 -10.96 -36.79 -10.32
CA ILE A 34 -11.19 -37.75 -11.40
C ILE A 34 -10.64 -39.12 -11.02
N ASN A 35 -9.42 -39.17 -10.48
CA ASN A 35 -8.82 -40.44 -10.05
C ASN A 35 -9.64 -41.17 -8.97
N GLU A 36 -10.24 -40.43 -8.06
CA GLU A 36 -11.01 -41.01 -6.95
C GLU A 36 -12.44 -41.38 -7.36
N ASN A 37 -13.09 -40.65 -8.27
CA ASN A 37 -14.52 -40.74 -8.48
C ASN A 37 -14.94 -41.20 -9.89
N ILE A 38 -14.01 -41.21 -10.86
CA ILE A 38 -14.32 -41.54 -12.25
C ILE A 38 -13.42 -42.68 -12.74
N GLU A 39 -12.12 -42.42 -12.87
CA GLU A 39 -11.14 -43.39 -13.36
C GLU A 39 -9.75 -43.03 -12.85
N SER A 40 -9.12 -43.94 -12.13
CA SER A 40 -7.76 -43.75 -11.62
C SER A 40 -6.72 -44.04 -12.69
N LYS A 41 -6.28 -43.01 -13.41
CA LYS A 41 -5.33 -43.16 -14.51
C LYS A 41 -4.21 -42.10 -14.59
N TYR A 42 -4.33 -41.04 -13.77
CA TYR A 42 -3.38 -39.93 -13.83
C TYR A 42 -2.41 -39.98 -12.68
N ASP A 43 -1.13 -39.87 -12.98
CA ASP A 43 -0.08 -39.65 -11.98
C ASP A 43 -0.01 -38.16 -11.64
N LEU A 44 -0.23 -37.81 -10.37
CA LEU A 44 -0.20 -36.45 -9.88
C LEU A 44 1.17 -35.99 -9.44
N LEU A 45 2.09 -36.91 -9.16
CA LEU A 45 3.40 -36.55 -8.61
C LEU A 45 4.17 -35.58 -9.49
N PRO A 46 4.26 -35.73 -10.84
CA PRO A 46 4.94 -34.77 -11.69
C PRO A 46 4.30 -33.37 -11.66
N VAL A 47 2.99 -33.27 -11.46
CA VAL A 47 2.29 -31.98 -11.34
C VAL A 47 2.64 -31.29 -10.02
N LEU A 48 2.69 -32.07 -8.92
CA LEU A 48 3.07 -31.55 -7.60
C LEU A 48 4.52 -31.11 -7.55
N GLU A 49 5.43 -31.86 -8.17
CA GLU A 49 6.83 -31.48 -8.31
C GLU A 49 6.99 -30.18 -9.13
N CYS A 50 6.24 -30.05 -10.24
CA CYS A 50 6.20 -28.83 -11.04
C CYS A 50 5.69 -27.63 -10.21
N ILE A 51 4.68 -27.86 -9.35
CA ILE A 51 4.19 -26.79 -8.47
C ILE A 51 5.29 -26.34 -7.51
N ASP A 52 5.92 -27.26 -6.83
CA ASP A 52 6.94 -26.97 -5.82
C ASP A 52 8.15 -26.25 -6.43
N GLU A 53 8.65 -26.77 -7.54
CA GLU A 53 9.91 -26.31 -8.14
C GLU A 53 9.76 -25.02 -8.96
N TYR A 54 8.67 -24.89 -9.74
CA TYR A 54 8.54 -23.80 -10.71
C TYR A 54 7.41 -22.81 -10.39
N ILE A 55 6.26 -23.30 -9.92
CA ILE A 55 5.09 -22.46 -9.73
C ILE A 55 5.15 -21.67 -8.39
N MET A 56 5.59 -22.31 -7.32
CA MET A 56 5.67 -21.66 -6.00
C MET A 56 6.59 -20.43 -5.98
N PRO A 57 7.78 -20.42 -6.61
CA PRO A 57 8.59 -19.21 -6.70
C PRO A 57 7.90 -18.06 -7.45
N ILE A 58 7.05 -18.35 -8.42
CA ILE A 58 6.26 -17.35 -9.16
C ILE A 58 5.13 -16.83 -8.26
N PHE A 59 4.39 -17.76 -7.62
CA PHE A 59 3.28 -17.43 -6.73
C PHE A 59 3.72 -16.54 -5.55
N LEU A 60 4.87 -16.82 -4.95
CA LEU A 60 5.39 -16.02 -3.84
C LEU A 60 5.71 -14.57 -4.24
N ARG A 61 6.06 -14.34 -5.50
CA ARG A 61 6.30 -12.99 -6.05
C ARG A 61 5.03 -12.31 -6.52
N HIS A 62 4.14 -13.06 -7.16
CA HIS A 62 2.90 -12.58 -7.77
C HIS A 62 1.73 -13.47 -7.37
N PRO A 63 1.23 -13.36 -6.12
CA PRO A 63 0.17 -14.24 -5.62
C PRO A 63 -1.14 -14.05 -6.39
N TRP A 64 -1.77 -15.17 -6.72
CA TRP A 64 -3.13 -15.23 -7.27
C TRP A 64 -4.03 -16.03 -6.34
N GLY A 65 -5.30 -16.18 -6.74
CA GLY A 65 -6.26 -16.96 -5.98
C GLY A 65 -7.23 -16.10 -5.18
N TYR A 66 -7.98 -16.74 -4.29
CA TYR A 66 -9.02 -16.07 -3.54
C TYR A 66 -8.47 -14.93 -2.68
N SER A 67 -9.07 -13.77 -2.86
CA SER A 67 -8.89 -12.64 -1.93
C SER A 67 -10.22 -11.89 -1.78
N VAL A 68 -10.41 -11.26 -0.62
CA VAL A 68 -11.64 -10.50 -0.34
C VAL A 68 -11.90 -9.40 -1.39
N PRO A 69 -10.92 -8.62 -1.84
CA PRO A 69 -11.14 -7.62 -2.89
C PRO A 69 -11.59 -8.22 -4.22
N TYR A 70 -10.99 -9.32 -4.68
CA TYR A 70 -11.43 -10.02 -5.90
C TYR A 70 -12.81 -10.62 -5.76
N TYR A 71 -13.15 -11.17 -4.59
CA TYR A 71 -14.50 -11.59 -4.28
C TYR A 71 -15.50 -10.42 -4.43
N LEU A 72 -15.16 -9.24 -3.89
CA LEU A 72 -16.00 -8.05 -4.02
C LEU A 72 -16.16 -7.61 -5.49
N ALA A 73 -15.11 -7.66 -6.30
CA ALA A 73 -15.21 -7.38 -7.72
C ALA A 73 -16.16 -8.37 -8.42
N ALA A 74 -16.00 -9.66 -8.16
CA ALA A 74 -16.81 -10.73 -8.76
C ALA A 74 -18.30 -10.61 -8.40
N VAL A 75 -18.65 -10.46 -7.11
CA VAL A 75 -20.05 -10.36 -6.67
C VAL A 75 -20.73 -9.08 -7.15
N ASN A 76 -19.96 -8.04 -7.47
CA ASN A 76 -20.49 -6.81 -8.05
C ASN A 76 -20.46 -6.79 -9.58
N GLY A 77 -20.05 -7.89 -10.24
CA GLY A 77 -19.94 -8.00 -11.70
C GLY A 77 -18.85 -7.11 -12.31
N CYS A 78 -17.83 -6.78 -11.56
CA CYS A 78 -16.77 -5.88 -11.99
C CYS A 78 -15.53 -6.63 -12.48
N HIS A 79 -14.83 -6.04 -13.46
CA HIS A 79 -13.54 -6.53 -13.90
C HIS A 79 -12.54 -6.59 -12.72
N PRO A 80 -11.76 -7.68 -12.53
CA PRO A 80 -10.86 -7.85 -11.39
C PRO A 80 -9.84 -6.72 -11.21
N ASN A 81 -9.39 -6.09 -12.30
CA ASN A 81 -8.41 -5.01 -12.26
C ASN A 81 -8.89 -3.78 -11.47
N TYR A 82 -10.20 -3.56 -11.32
CA TYR A 82 -10.72 -2.52 -10.43
C TYR A 82 -10.31 -2.80 -8.97
N ALA A 83 -10.44 -4.06 -8.53
CA ALA A 83 -9.98 -4.45 -7.19
C ALA A 83 -8.46 -4.36 -7.06
N THR A 84 -7.72 -4.82 -8.08
CA THR A 84 -6.24 -4.72 -8.11
C THR A 84 -5.77 -3.28 -7.94
N TYR A 85 -6.37 -2.33 -8.69
CA TYR A 85 -6.05 -0.91 -8.59
C TYR A 85 -6.22 -0.40 -7.14
N LEU A 86 -7.35 -0.69 -6.52
CA LEU A 86 -7.66 -0.22 -5.17
C LEU A 86 -6.77 -0.85 -4.09
N VAL A 87 -6.47 -2.15 -4.21
CA VAL A 87 -5.59 -2.88 -3.27
C VAL A 87 -4.15 -2.36 -3.34
N ASN A 88 -3.64 -2.11 -4.54
CA ASN A 88 -2.26 -1.64 -4.75
C ASN A 88 -2.01 -0.25 -4.16
N ARG A 89 -3.07 0.56 -3.94
CA ARG A 89 -2.97 1.84 -3.23
C ARG A 89 -2.67 1.67 -1.74
N GLN A 90 -2.99 0.51 -1.13
CA GLN A 90 -2.78 0.19 0.30
C GLN A 90 -3.35 1.23 1.29
N THR A 91 -4.27 2.07 0.84
CA THR A 91 -4.88 3.17 1.60
C THR A 91 -6.30 2.86 2.05
N LEU A 92 -6.95 1.87 1.45
CA LEU A 92 -8.35 1.51 1.67
C LEU A 92 -8.52 0.25 2.51
N ARG A 93 -9.57 0.24 3.35
CA ARG A 93 -10.08 -0.97 3.99
C ARG A 93 -11.05 -1.71 3.04
N VAL A 94 -11.36 -2.96 3.34
CA VAL A 94 -12.31 -3.78 2.56
C VAL A 94 -13.67 -3.08 2.38
N ARG A 95 -14.17 -2.39 3.41
CA ARG A 95 -15.42 -1.61 3.33
C ARG A 95 -15.32 -0.49 2.29
N ASP A 96 -14.20 0.20 2.28
CA ASP A 96 -13.94 1.33 1.39
C ASP A 96 -13.82 0.85 -0.06
N ILE A 97 -13.08 -0.24 -0.28
CA ILE A 97 -12.98 -0.92 -1.58
C ILE A 97 -14.37 -1.31 -2.10
N ASN A 98 -15.21 -1.91 -1.25
CA ASN A 98 -16.58 -2.28 -1.61
C ASN A 98 -17.43 -1.06 -2.00
N SER A 99 -17.26 0.06 -1.28
CA SER A 99 -17.98 1.31 -1.58
C SER A 99 -17.57 1.88 -2.94
N VAL A 100 -16.28 1.91 -3.23
CA VAL A 100 -15.77 2.38 -4.54
C VAL A 100 -16.18 1.44 -5.67
N ILE A 101 -16.11 0.10 -5.48
CA ILE A 101 -16.56 -0.88 -6.50
C ILE A 101 -18.05 -0.72 -6.78
N LYS A 102 -18.88 -0.49 -5.76
CA LYS A 102 -20.32 -0.27 -5.93
C LYS A 102 -20.66 1.01 -6.68
N SER A 103 -19.84 2.05 -6.59
CA SER A 103 -20.06 3.30 -7.31
C SER A 103 -19.71 3.24 -8.80
N ILE A 104 -19.09 2.16 -9.27
CA ILE A 104 -18.82 1.97 -10.70
C ILE A 104 -20.15 1.81 -11.46
N PRO A 105 -20.39 2.62 -12.52
CA PRO A 105 -21.58 2.49 -13.36
C PRO A 105 -21.74 1.08 -13.94
N ALA A 106 -22.97 0.58 -14.04
CA ALA A 106 -23.24 -0.80 -14.42
C ALA A 106 -22.67 -1.17 -15.81
N ASP A 107 -22.76 -0.25 -16.76
CA ASP A 107 -22.22 -0.39 -18.12
C ASP A 107 -20.68 -0.39 -18.19
N LYS A 108 -20.01 0.13 -17.16
CA LYS A 108 -18.54 0.20 -17.06
C LYS A 108 -17.92 -0.96 -16.26
N LYS A 109 -18.74 -1.72 -15.54
CA LYS A 109 -18.24 -2.82 -14.69
C LYS A 109 -17.50 -3.93 -15.44
N PRO A 110 -17.97 -4.42 -16.62
CA PRO A 110 -17.33 -5.54 -17.30
C PRO A 110 -15.95 -5.23 -17.91
N LEU A 111 -15.73 -3.98 -18.28
CA LEU A 111 -14.47 -3.53 -18.91
C LEU A 111 -13.72 -2.60 -17.98
N TYR A 112 -12.43 -2.86 -17.80
CA TYR A 112 -11.57 -2.03 -16.96
C TYR A 112 -11.30 -0.67 -17.60
N ASP A 113 -11.59 0.38 -16.85
CA ASP A 113 -11.28 1.78 -17.18
C ASP A 113 -10.49 2.40 -16.03
N GLU A 114 -9.19 2.61 -16.27
CA GLU A 114 -8.29 3.13 -15.26
C GLU A 114 -8.61 4.59 -14.89
N LYS A 115 -9.01 5.40 -15.87
CA LYS A 115 -9.35 6.82 -15.62
C LYS A 115 -10.58 6.92 -14.74
N LEU A 116 -11.57 6.07 -14.99
CA LEU A 116 -12.79 5.99 -14.18
C LEU A 116 -12.47 5.61 -12.74
N ILE A 117 -11.73 4.51 -12.52
CA ILE A 117 -11.45 4.06 -11.15
C ILE A 117 -10.59 5.05 -10.39
N ARG A 118 -9.67 5.73 -11.06
CA ARG A 118 -8.88 6.82 -10.49
C ARG A 118 -9.79 7.97 -10.02
N ALA A 119 -10.73 8.40 -10.85
CA ALA A 119 -11.67 9.47 -10.51
C ALA A 119 -12.54 9.07 -9.31
N LEU A 120 -13.14 7.87 -9.33
CA LEU A 120 -13.96 7.35 -8.23
C LEU A 120 -13.17 7.19 -6.93
N TYR A 121 -11.92 6.73 -7.02
CA TYR A 121 -11.02 6.64 -5.87
C TYR A 121 -10.73 8.03 -5.28
N SER A 122 -10.41 9.01 -6.13
CA SER A 122 -10.13 10.39 -5.70
C SER A 122 -11.37 11.04 -5.10
N GLU A 123 -12.54 10.84 -5.69
CA GLU A 123 -13.82 11.31 -5.17
C GLU A 123 -14.14 10.68 -3.80
N TYR A 124 -13.97 9.36 -3.68
CA TYR A 124 -14.16 8.67 -2.41
C TYR A 124 -13.25 9.20 -1.30
N LEU A 125 -12.00 9.53 -1.64
CA LEU A 125 -11.04 10.09 -0.69
C LEU A 125 -11.22 11.59 -0.45
N ALA A 126 -11.99 12.29 -1.27
CA ALA A 126 -12.28 13.71 -1.15
C ALA A 126 -13.21 14.02 0.06
N HIS A 127 -13.07 13.28 1.16
CA HIS A 127 -13.66 13.67 2.43
C HIS A 127 -13.08 15.03 2.79
N ARG A 128 -13.87 16.08 2.64
CA ARG A 128 -13.52 17.44 3.06
C ARG A 128 -13.47 17.48 4.58
N VAL A 129 -12.32 17.17 5.13
CA VAL A 129 -12.00 17.43 6.51
C VAL A 129 -11.54 18.88 6.59
N ASP A 130 -12.15 19.65 7.48
CA ASP A 130 -11.62 20.97 7.81
C ASP A 130 -10.34 20.79 8.64
N ASP A 131 -9.21 20.96 7.98
CA ASP A 131 -7.88 20.75 8.57
C ASP A 131 -7.18 22.07 8.97
N ARG A 132 -7.90 23.21 8.96
CA ARG A 132 -7.33 24.53 9.30
C ARG A 132 -6.71 24.53 10.69
N ALA A 133 -7.40 23.98 11.68
CA ALA A 133 -6.89 23.89 13.05
C ALA A 133 -5.64 22.99 13.14
N ALA A 134 -5.62 21.88 12.42
CA ALA A 134 -4.48 20.98 12.36
C ALA A 134 -3.26 21.66 11.69
N LEU A 135 -3.46 22.37 10.57
CA LEU A 135 -2.42 23.16 9.93
C LEU A 135 -1.87 24.27 10.82
N GLN A 136 -2.76 24.98 11.52
CA GLN A 136 -2.36 26.03 12.44
C GLN A 136 -1.52 25.47 13.61
N SER A 137 -1.89 24.31 14.14
CA SER A 137 -1.11 23.61 15.17
C SER A 137 0.30 23.25 14.68
N LEU A 138 0.41 22.75 13.43
CA LEU A 138 1.71 22.45 12.81
C LEU A 138 2.53 23.72 12.56
N ALA A 139 1.89 24.80 12.11
CA ALA A 139 2.54 26.09 11.90
C ALA A 139 3.15 26.62 13.22
N HIS A 140 2.39 26.57 14.31
CA HIS A 140 2.89 26.95 15.64
C HIS A 140 4.05 26.06 16.11
N LEU A 141 3.95 24.76 15.93
CA LEU A 141 5.00 23.81 16.30
C LEU A 141 6.33 24.10 15.57
N CYS A 142 6.23 24.45 14.29
CA CYS A 142 7.39 24.64 13.42
C CYS A 142 7.88 26.10 13.34
N ALA A 143 7.18 27.05 13.97
CA ALA A 143 7.48 28.46 13.86
C ALA A 143 8.93 28.78 14.24
N GLY A 144 9.67 29.40 13.29
CA GLY A 144 11.08 29.82 13.49
C GLY A 144 12.08 28.68 13.67
N ARG A 145 11.67 27.44 13.38
CA ARG A 145 12.51 26.24 13.53
C ARG A 145 12.68 25.50 12.21
N ARG A 146 13.87 24.95 12.01
CA ARG A 146 14.11 23.98 10.94
C ARG A 146 13.33 22.70 11.18
N VAL A 147 12.87 22.03 10.13
CA VAL A 147 12.20 20.75 10.22
C VAL A 147 13.10 19.64 9.68
N LEU A 148 13.26 18.58 10.44
CA LEU A 148 13.93 17.34 10.00
C LEU A 148 12.90 16.26 9.76
N ILE A 149 12.86 15.71 8.54
CA ILE A 149 11.97 14.63 8.16
C ILE A 149 12.77 13.34 8.04
N LEU A 150 12.38 12.32 8.80
CA LEU A 150 13.02 11.01 8.86
C LEU A 150 12.16 9.97 8.12
N ALA A 151 12.59 9.57 6.93
CA ALA A 151 12.03 8.45 6.19
C ALA A 151 12.77 7.13 6.55
N PRO A 152 12.20 5.94 6.28
CA PRO A 152 12.72 4.68 6.80
C PRO A 152 13.89 4.08 6.00
N GLY A 153 14.70 4.88 5.33
CA GLY A 153 15.84 4.40 4.54
C GLY A 153 17.05 3.99 5.38
N LYS A 154 17.97 3.21 4.78
CA LYS A 154 19.18 2.69 5.44
C LYS A 154 20.11 3.78 5.96
N SER A 155 20.11 4.96 5.32
CA SER A 155 20.91 6.10 5.76
C SER A 155 20.58 6.57 7.19
N LEU A 156 19.41 6.25 7.73
CA LEU A 156 19.13 6.48 9.15
C LEU A 156 20.10 5.74 10.07
N VAL A 157 20.59 4.58 9.66
CA VAL A 157 21.57 3.79 10.43
C VAL A 157 22.99 4.20 10.09
N THR A 158 23.31 4.27 8.80
CA THR A 158 24.69 4.53 8.34
C THR A 158 25.17 5.97 8.59
N CYS A 159 24.23 6.94 8.67
CA CYS A 159 24.53 8.35 8.96
C CYS A 159 24.10 8.78 10.37
N ARG A 160 23.94 7.83 11.29
CA ARG A 160 23.38 8.06 12.63
C ARG A 160 24.06 9.22 13.36
N GLU A 161 25.38 9.21 13.45
CA GLU A 161 26.15 10.23 14.17
C GLU A 161 25.92 11.64 13.62
N LYS A 162 25.82 11.76 12.28
CA LYS A 162 25.54 13.04 11.61
C LYS A 162 24.13 13.53 11.91
N ILE A 163 23.14 12.62 11.94
CA ILE A 163 21.75 12.96 12.24
C ILE A 163 21.62 13.39 13.70
N GLU A 164 22.24 12.66 14.64
CA GLU A 164 22.21 12.99 16.06
C GLU A 164 22.91 14.34 16.33
N ALA A 165 24.06 14.60 15.68
CA ALA A 165 24.74 15.90 15.76
C ALA A 165 23.83 17.02 15.24
N PHE A 166 23.20 16.84 14.08
CA PHE A 166 22.26 17.82 13.53
C PHE A 166 21.08 18.10 14.47
N ILE A 167 20.49 17.06 15.07
CA ILE A 167 19.38 17.22 16.03
C ILE A 167 19.83 17.99 17.26
N ARG A 168 21.02 17.73 17.77
CA ARG A 168 21.60 18.41 18.94
C ARG A 168 21.92 19.87 18.65
N ASP A 169 22.59 20.12 17.52
CA ASP A 169 23.18 21.44 17.22
C ASP A 169 22.14 22.41 16.63
N CYS A 170 21.19 21.93 15.82
CA CYS A 170 20.15 22.74 15.17
C CYS A 170 18.81 22.75 15.91
N ASN A 171 18.58 21.83 16.84
CA ASN A 171 17.32 21.64 17.55
C ASN A 171 16.06 21.70 16.64
N PRO A 172 16.00 20.93 15.53
CA PRO A 172 14.90 20.97 14.59
C PRO A 172 13.61 20.41 15.20
N VAL A 173 12.47 20.64 14.55
CA VAL A 173 11.28 19.81 14.77
C VAL A 173 11.43 18.53 13.98
N VAL A 174 11.32 17.37 14.62
CA VAL A 174 11.60 16.06 14.02
C VAL A 174 10.31 15.32 13.71
N PHE A 175 10.11 14.97 12.44
CA PHE A 175 9.00 14.15 11.96
C PHE A 175 9.46 12.77 11.52
N GLY A 176 8.79 11.71 11.95
CA GLY A 176 8.85 10.39 11.32
C GLY A 176 7.76 10.23 10.26
N VAL A 177 8.00 9.48 9.19
CA VAL A 177 7.05 9.27 8.09
C VAL A 177 6.63 7.82 8.00
N ASN A 178 5.37 7.51 8.29
CA ASN A 178 4.79 6.15 8.28
C ASN A 178 5.52 5.14 9.20
N HIS A 179 6.40 5.61 10.07
CA HIS A 179 7.09 4.81 11.08
C HIS A 179 7.52 5.70 12.23
N ILE A 180 7.81 5.08 13.37
CA ILE A 180 8.51 5.74 14.46
C ILE A 180 10.00 5.56 14.18
N PRO A 181 10.77 6.64 14.01
CA PRO A 181 12.21 6.53 13.83
C PRO A 181 12.83 5.73 14.97
N MET A 182 13.92 5.02 14.70
CA MET A 182 14.59 4.15 15.67
C MET A 182 14.59 4.76 17.08
N PRO A 183 14.51 3.95 18.15
CA PRO A 183 14.33 4.42 19.54
C PRO A 183 15.33 5.49 20.00
N CYS A 184 16.45 5.63 19.29
CA CYS A 184 17.52 6.57 19.57
C CYS A 184 17.28 7.99 19.05
N TYR A 185 16.33 8.20 18.15
CA TYR A 185 16.05 9.55 17.66
C TYR A 185 14.91 10.21 18.42
N ARG A 186 15.06 11.50 18.76
CA ARG A 186 13.95 12.34 19.17
C ARG A 186 12.95 12.42 18.02
N CYS A 187 11.68 12.20 18.29
CA CYS A 187 10.60 12.37 17.35
C CYS A 187 9.52 13.23 18.00
N ASP A 188 9.28 14.41 17.42
CA ASP A 188 8.27 15.35 17.91
C ASP A 188 6.89 15.01 17.35
N ARG A 189 6.82 14.55 16.10
CA ARG A 189 5.59 14.10 15.43
C ARG A 189 5.85 12.88 14.54
N VAL A 190 4.81 12.06 14.37
CA VAL A 190 4.78 10.93 13.43
C VAL A 190 3.66 11.18 12.44
N PHE A 191 4.01 11.41 11.19
CA PHE A 191 3.04 11.55 10.10
C PHE A 191 2.70 10.19 9.51
N VAL A 192 1.40 9.90 9.37
CA VAL A 192 0.91 8.62 8.85
C VAL A 192 -0.19 8.86 7.81
N SER A 193 0.08 8.47 6.57
CA SER A 193 -0.87 8.52 5.46
C SER A 193 -1.27 7.13 4.94
N ASN A 194 -0.70 6.06 5.49
CA ASN A 194 -0.92 4.68 5.06
C ASN A 194 -1.61 3.87 6.17
N LEU A 195 -2.79 3.34 5.88
CA LEU A 195 -3.61 2.60 6.84
C LEU A 195 -2.91 1.32 7.38
N LYS A 196 -2.16 0.61 6.52
CA LYS A 196 -1.42 -0.60 6.95
C LYS A 196 -0.31 -0.22 7.94
N ARG A 197 0.40 0.87 7.68
CA ARG A 197 1.42 1.39 8.61
C ARG A 197 0.81 1.86 9.91
N PHE A 198 -0.34 2.54 9.85
CA PHE A 198 -1.07 2.97 11.04
C PHE A 198 -1.41 1.80 11.95
N LYS A 199 -1.94 0.70 11.41
CA LYS A 199 -2.25 -0.50 12.19
C LYS A 199 -1.04 -1.11 12.90
N ASN A 200 0.13 -1.07 12.24
CA ASN A 200 1.37 -1.59 12.85
C ASN A 200 1.89 -0.69 14.00
N LEU A 201 1.39 0.54 14.11
CA LEU A 201 1.76 1.49 15.16
C LEU A 201 0.73 1.54 16.31
N ASP A 202 -0.31 0.72 16.27
CA ASP A 202 -1.48 0.83 17.16
C ASP A 202 -1.12 0.70 18.65
N GLU A 203 -0.21 -0.19 19.01
CA GLU A 203 0.24 -0.36 20.39
C GLU A 203 0.98 0.86 20.95
N VAL A 204 1.76 1.55 20.10
CA VAL A 204 2.53 2.73 20.48
C VAL A 204 1.64 3.98 20.47
N LEU A 205 0.62 3.97 19.65
CA LEU A 205 -0.33 5.07 19.48
C LEU A 205 -1.05 5.43 20.79
N TYR A 206 -1.35 4.44 21.62
CA TYR A 206 -1.94 4.68 22.95
C TYR A 206 -1.04 5.52 23.87
N LYS A 207 0.28 5.31 23.77
CA LYS A 207 1.26 5.98 24.63
C LYS A 207 1.69 7.35 24.11
N MET A 208 1.51 7.61 22.80
CA MET A 208 2.05 8.79 22.11
C MET A 208 1.00 9.49 21.23
N LYS A 209 -0.28 9.41 21.58
CA LYS A 209 -1.42 9.92 20.80
C LYS A 209 -1.19 11.34 20.27
N ASP A 210 -0.72 12.26 21.13
CA ASP A 210 -0.51 13.66 20.80
C ASP A 210 0.60 13.92 19.77
N LYS A 211 1.41 12.91 19.49
CA LYS A 211 2.49 13.01 18.49
C LYS A 211 2.05 12.59 17.08
N PHE A 212 0.89 11.96 16.95
CA PHE A 212 0.44 11.47 15.64
C PHE A 212 -0.29 12.53 14.84
N VAL A 213 0.08 12.63 13.58
CA VAL A 213 -0.56 13.44 12.54
C VAL A 213 -0.98 12.49 11.41
N CYS A 214 -2.27 12.36 11.18
CA CYS A 214 -2.81 11.41 10.21
C CYS A 214 -3.52 12.13 9.07
N THR A 215 -3.64 11.47 7.94
CA THR A 215 -4.49 11.93 6.83
C THR A 215 -5.89 11.30 6.92
N SER A 216 -6.89 11.95 6.34
CA SER A 216 -8.30 11.58 6.45
C SER A 216 -8.67 10.21 5.86
N ASN A 217 -7.83 9.61 5.03
CA ASN A 217 -7.96 8.23 4.55
C ASN A 217 -7.59 7.19 5.63
N VAL A 218 -6.83 7.59 6.66
CA VAL A 218 -6.53 6.75 7.82
C VAL A 218 -7.66 6.91 8.82
N LEU A 219 -8.79 6.21 8.59
CA LEU A 219 -9.95 6.28 9.46
C LEU A 219 -9.65 5.64 10.82
N THR A 220 -9.84 6.41 11.88
CA THR A 220 -9.65 5.99 13.26
C THR A 220 -10.74 6.59 14.13
N ASP A 221 -11.17 5.86 15.15
CA ASP A 221 -12.09 6.35 16.17
C ASP A 221 -11.34 7.19 17.26
N LYS A 222 -10.02 7.35 17.09
CA LYS A 222 -9.17 8.09 18.01
C LYS A 222 -9.18 9.57 17.62
N ASP A 223 -9.26 10.41 18.61
CA ASP A 223 -9.12 11.87 18.46
C ASP A 223 -7.63 12.18 18.16
N LEU A 224 -7.29 12.34 16.89
CA LEU A 224 -5.95 12.62 16.39
C LEU A 224 -5.94 13.91 15.57
N CYS A 225 -4.75 14.46 15.35
CA CYS A 225 -4.54 15.53 14.39
C CYS A 225 -4.74 14.97 12.97
N VAL A 226 -5.83 15.36 12.29
CA VAL A 226 -6.22 14.83 10.98
C VAL A 226 -6.15 15.92 9.92
N LEU A 227 -5.47 15.61 8.81
CA LEU A 227 -5.31 16.46 7.63
C LEU A 227 -6.08 15.90 6.45
N ASN A 228 -6.54 16.76 5.55
CA ASN A 228 -7.29 16.34 4.37
C ASN A 228 -6.36 15.64 3.36
N TYR A 229 -6.49 14.32 3.20
CA TYR A 229 -5.64 13.52 2.32
C TYR A 229 -5.59 14.04 0.89
N SER A 230 -6.74 14.28 0.28
CA SER A 230 -6.84 14.69 -1.12
C SER A 230 -6.25 16.08 -1.39
N GLY A 231 -6.14 16.92 -0.37
CA GLY A 231 -5.60 18.28 -0.49
C GLY A 231 -4.07 18.36 -0.57
N TYR A 232 -3.37 17.24 -0.41
CA TYR A 232 -1.90 17.19 -0.36
C TYR A 232 -1.28 16.12 -1.25
N LEU A 233 -2.07 15.53 -2.13
CA LEU A 233 -1.56 14.61 -3.15
C LEU A 233 -0.62 15.35 -4.10
N ASN A 234 0.40 14.65 -4.58
CA ASN A 234 1.30 15.20 -5.59
C ASN A 234 0.65 15.07 -6.98
N GLU A 235 0.96 15.99 -7.87
CA GLU A 235 0.43 16.01 -9.24
C GLU A 235 0.94 14.84 -10.08
N ASN A 236 2.19 14.42 -9.85
CA ASN A 236 2.77 13.28 -10.56
C ASN A 236 2.23 11.96 -9.99
N ASP A 237 1.61 11.17 -10.86
CA ASP A 237 0.94 9.92 -10.52
C ASP A 237 1.83 8.87 -9.88
N ALA A 238 3.09 8.79 -10.26
CA ALA A 238 4.04 7.81 -9.73
C ALA A 238 4.32 8.03 -8.24
N ILE A 239 4.17 9.27 -7.76
CA ILE A 239 4.44 9.70 -6.39
C ILE A 239 3.22 10.35 -5.72
N SER A 240 2.05 10.25 -6.33
CA SER A 240 0.83 10.97 -5.88
C SER A 240 0.56 10.82 -4.39
N ASP A 241 0.68 9.62 -3.85
CA ASP A 241 0.45 9.29 -2.44
C ASP A 241 1.75 9.03 -1.65
N ASN A 242 2.89 9.54 -2.12
CA ASN A 242 4.16 9.43 -1.39
C ASN A 242 4.08 10.23 -0.09
N ALA A 243 4.11 9.53 1.04
CA ALA A 243 3.91 10.11 2.36
C ALA A 243 4.95 11.21 2.72
N GLY A 244 6.20 11.03 2.30
CA GLY A 244 7.25 12.00 2.55
C GLY A 244 7.01 13.32 1.83
N LEU A 245 6.65 13.25 0.55
CA LEU A 245 6.32 14.43 -0.26
C LEU A 245 5.03 15.08 0.18
N MET A 246 4.00 14.28 0.55
CA MET A 246 2.78 14.81 1.16
C MET A 246 3.07 15.61 2.42
N LEU A 247 3.93 15.10 3.30
CA LEU A 247 4.32 15.84 4.52
C LEU A 247 5.02 17.15 4.18
N ILE A 248 5.92 17.16 3.19
CA ILE A 248 6.56 18.39 2.73
C ILE A 248 5.52 19.40 2.22
N ASN A 249 4.55 18.98 1.42
CA ASN A 249 3.47 19.84 0.93
C ASN A 249 2.62 20.42 2.08
N ILE A 250 2.28 19.60 3.06
CA ILE A 250 1.56 20.01 4.28
C ILE A 250 2.36 21.09 5.03
N LEU A 251 3.63 20.83 5.27
CA LEU A 251 4.50 21.72 6.03
C LEU A 251 4.78 23.03 5.28
N LYS A 252 4.97 22.99 3.97
CA LYS A 252 5.04 24.21 3.13
C LYS A 252 3.77 25.05 3.27
N LYS A 253 2.60 24.42 3.24
CA LYS A 253 1.31 25.12 3.44
C LYS A 253 1.17 25.66 4.86
N ALA A 254 1.81 25.04 5.86
CA ALA A 254 1.91 25.53 7.23
C ALA A 254 2.99 26.63 7.38
N GLY A 255 3.67 27.07 6.32
CA GLY A 255 4.65 28.15 6.33
C GLY A 255 6.09 27.72 6.61
N VAL A 256 6.40 26.42 6.60
CA VAL A 256 7.78 25.94 6.77
C VAL A 256 8.55 26.11 5.47
N THR A 257 9.75 26.69 5.54
CA THR A 257 10.62 26.96 4.40
C THR A 257 11.99 26.27 4.49
N ASP A 258 12.38 25.79 5.67
CA ASP A 258 13.71 25.19 5.90
C ASP A 258 13.55 23.73 6.33
N PHE A 259 13.93 22.82 5.43
CA PHE A 259 13.81 21.36 5.59
C PHE A 259 15.18 20.68 5.55
N ALA A 260 15.35 19.69 6.42
CA ALA A 260 16.38 18.67 6.30
C ALA A 260 15.72 17.30 6.14
N LEU A 261 16.26 16.47 5.27
CA LEU A 261 15.74 15.14 4.96
C LEU A 261 16.78 14.08 5.29
N ALA A 262 16.37 12.98 5.92
CA ALA A 262 17.20 11.81 6.12
C ALA A 262 16.39 10.53 5.91
N GLY A 263 17.04 9.45 5.44
CA GLY A 263 16.37 8.22 5.14
C GLY A 263 15.61 8.21 3.81
N TYR A 264 15.85 9.14 2.92
CA TYR A 264 15.27 9.21 1.56
C TYR A 264 16.20 8.55 0.53
N ASP A 265 16.57 7.30 0.75
CA ASP A 265 17.61 6.60 -0.03
C ASP A 265 17.12 6.14 -1.41
N GLY A 266 15.84 6.33 -1.72
CA GLY A 266 15.23 5.84 -2.96
C GLY A 266 15.10 4.31 -2.98
N PHE A 267 14.85 3.77 -4.18
CA PHE A 267 14.82 2.33 -4.43
C PHE A 267 16.03 1.95 -5.29
N ASP A 268 16.73 0.89 -4.89
CA ASP A 268 17.91 0.39 -5.61
C ASP A 268 17.50 -0.33 -6.91
N SER A 269 18.28 -0.15 -7.97
CA SER A 269 18.11 -0.82 -9.26
C SER A 269 18.24 -2.36 -9.19
N ALA A 270 18.85 -2.88 -8.14
CA ALA A 270 19.01 -4.33 -7.91
C ALA A 270 17.85 -4.96 -7.14
N GLY A 271 16.76 -4.21 -6.85
CA GLY A 271 15.64 -4.72 -6.05
C GLY A 271 16.00 -4.95 -4.57
N VAL A 272 17.14 -4.43 -4.13
CA VAL A 272 17.62 -4.59 -2.77
C VAL A 272 16.84 -3.69 -1.82
N LYS A 273 16.49 -4.25 -0.69
CA LYS A 273 15.79 -3.63 0.43
C LYS A 273 16.49 -2.33 0.87
N ASN A 274 15.89 -1.17 0.59
CA ASN A 274 16.45 0.12 0.99
C ASN A 274 15.96 0.62 2.36
N TYR A 275 15.08 -0.11 3.02
CA TYR A 275 14.65 0.19 4.38
C TYR A 275 15.61 -0.38 5.42
N TYR A 276 15.79 0.31 6.54
CA TYR A 276 16.63 -0.15 7.64
C TYR A 276 16.02 -1.33 8.41
N ASP A 277 14.71 -1.55 8.32
CA ASP A 277 13.97 -2.65 8.94
C ASP A 277 13.13 -3.37 7.88
N ASP A 278 13.30 -4.67 7.76
CA ASP A 278 12.56 -5.51 6.82
C ASP A 278 11.04 -5.49 7.04
N LYS A 279 10.58 -5.23 8.26
CA LYS A 279 9.16 -5.07 8.58
C LYS A 279 8.52 -3.85 7.90
N LEU A 280 9.35 -2.91 7.47
CA LEU A 280 8.92 -1.71 6.76
C LEU A 280 8.82 -1.92 5.24
N LEU A 281 9.23 -3.08 4.72
CA LEU A 281 9.14 -3.39 3.29
C LEU A 281 7.68 -3.42 2.84
N GLY A 282 7.37 -2.61 1.84
CA GLY A 282 6.14 -2.70 1.05
C GLY A 282 6.42 -3.53 -0.21
N GLY A 283 5.48 -4.41 -0.60
CA GLY A 283 5.56 -5.12 -1.88
C GLY A 283 5.27 -4.17 -3.05
N ILE A 284 6.19 -3.26 -3.38
CA ILE A 284 6.08 -2.36 -4.54
C ILE A 284 6.83 -3.02 -5.70
N GLU A 285 6.18 -3.14 -6.85
CA GLU A 285 6.78 -3.69 -8.07
C GLU A 285 7.97 -2.85 -8.56
N TYR A 286 8.97 -3.49 -9.14
CA TYR A 286 10.23 -2.87 -9.57
C TYR A 286 10.02 -1.68 -10.54
N GLU A 287 9.12 -1.84 -11.52
CA GLU A 287 8.81 -0.78 -12.48
C GLU A 287 8.25 0.48 -11.78
N LYS A 288 7.40 0.28 -10.79
CA LYS A 288 6.84 1.37 -9.98
C LYS A 288 7.92 2.02 -9.12
N GLN A 289 8.86 1.26 -8.57
CA GLN A 289 10.00 1.80 -7.81
C GLN A 289 10.87 2.72 -8.67
N THR A 290 11.17 2.30 -9.90
CA THR A 290 11.96 3.08 -10.86
C THR A 290 11.25 4.38 -11.25
N ALA A 291 9.96 4.30 -11.55
CA ALA A 291 9.14 5.48 -11.85
C ALA A 291 9.09 6.46 -10.66
N MET A 292 8.98 5.95 -9.43
CA MET A 292 9.01 6.77 -8.22
C MET A 292 10.36 7.47 -8.02
N ASN A 293 11.48 6.77 -8.23
CA ASN A 293 12.81 7.38 -8.11
C ASN A 293 12.99 8.54 -9.09
N SER A 294 12.59 8.36 -10.36
CA SER A 294 12.67 9.41 -11.38
C SER A 294 11.79 10.62 -11.02
N ALA A 295 10.57 10.37 -10.61
CA ALA A 295 9.60 11.42 -10.28
C ALA A 295 9.95 12.22 -8.98
N ILE A 296 10.77 11.67 -8.08
CA ILE A 296 11.22 12.38 -6.86
C ILE A 296 12.37 13.35 -7.17
N VAL A 297 13.15 13.06 -8.21
CA VAL A 297 14.31 13.90 -8.59
C VAL A 297 13.86 15.12 -9.40
N GLU A 298 12.77 15.01 -10.15
CA GLU A 298 12.12 16.12 -10.86
C GLU A 298 11.44 17.10 -9.87
#